data_d38888cbc24d23e898b9a5b731ad7c39
#
_entry.id   d38888cbc24d23e898b9a5b731ad7c39
#
_cell.length_a   1.000
_cell.length_b   1.000
_cell.length_c   1.000
_cell.angle_alpha   90.00
_cell.angle_beta   90.00
_cell.angle_gamma   90.00
#
_symmetry.space_group_name_H-M   'P 1'
#
loop_
_entity.id
_entity.type
_entity.pdbx_description
1 polymer ?
#
loop_
_entity_poly.entity_id
_entity_poly.type
_entity_poly.pdbx_seq_one_letter_code
_entity_poly.pdbx_strand_id
1 'polypeptide(L)'
;MGIHKSRHFHPFTTSTGTRAPMLALVVSLVALPAFSQTPADALAFEGNSQWAQAAEAWRMVVKQNPHDAGAFASLGLDLARQGKYAEAVPAYKQALALNPKLPGIELNLGLAEFKQGHFASAIAPLRAASAADPTSVQARALLGMSYYGANRFAEAVKVLKPISDQDPGNSELSEVLARSCLKSKDYPCAQAQFRKILERSPDSVAAHVLLAEAYDGLHQTDQAIAEYEAAEKISPREPSLHFELGYVYWEAHRYEEAKREFETELANDPASPQALAYLGDIELERNNLDEAASLLEKATAHSRDLRIAALDLGTVRMQQKQYPAAVKALKRAIELAPDSADAHYRLGRVYQSMGNKTAAEKEFAKTRELHQKLQKQ
;
A
#
# COMPACT_ATOMS: atom_id res chain seq x y z
N MET A 1 47.40 3.77 29.74
CA MET A 1 48.76 3.31 29.47
C MET A 1 48.97 3.49 28.00
N GLY A 2 49.56 4.49 27.53
CA GLY A 2 50.90 5.04 27.76
C GLY A 2 51.66 4.77 26.49
N ILE A 3 52.03 5.75 25.84
CA ILE A 3 53.09 6.72 25.83
C ILE A 3 53.83 6.60 24.48
N HIS A 4 53.85 7.68 23.67
CA HIS A 4 54.97 8.56 23.35
C HIS A 4 56.17 7.91 22.61
N LYS A 5 56.69 8.45 21.59
CA LYS A 5 57.48 9.71 21.36
C LYS A 5 57.96 9.70 19.91
N SER A 6 57.85 10.65 19.08
CA SER A 6 58.57 11.94 18.84
C SER A 6 60.09 11.85 18.60
N ARG A 7 60.48 12.63 17.62
CA ARG A 7 61.78 13.33 17.40
C ARG A 7 62.68 12.77 16.30
N HIS A 8 63.46 13.50 15.52
CA HIS A 8 63.74 14.91 15.31
C HIS A 8 64.62 15.01 14.06
N PHE A 9 64.41 16.09 13.29
CA PHE A 9 65.37 17.11 12.86
C PHE A 9 66.71 16.78 12.17
N HIS A 10 66.82 17.24 10.88
CA HIS A 10 67.85 18.15 10.26
C HIS A 10 69.28 17.70 10.09
N PRO A 11 70.06 18.46 9.27
CA PRO A 11 69.91 19.13 7.99
C PRO A 11 71.12 19.03 7.00
N PHE A 12 71.06 19.77 5.90
CA PHE A 12 72.15 20.30 5.05
C PHE A 12 73.00 19.34 4.21
N THR A 13 73.01 19.50 2.88
CA THR A 13 74.10 20.29 2.22
C THR A 13 73.75 20.54 0.78
N THR A 14 74.18 21.72 0.32
CA THR A 14 74.13 22.31 -1.02
C THR A 14 75.06 21.58 -1.97
N SER A 15 74.64 21.43 -3.27
CA SER A 15 75.55 21.39 -4.40
C SER A 15 74.89 21.84 -5.71
N THR A 16 75.27 22.97 -6.15
CA THR A 16 75.43 23.54 -7.46
C THR A 16 75.11 22.77 -8.74
N GLY A 17 74.19 23.29 -9.48
CA GLY A 17 74.20 23.68 -10.85
C GLY A 17 74.46 22.68 -11.97
N THR A 18 73.45 22.45 -12.76
CA THR A 18 73.56 22.48 -14.23
C THR A 18 72.17 22.72 -14.82
N ARG A 19 72.08 23.80 -15.59
CA ARG A 19 70.85 24.13 -16.37
C ARG A 19 70.79 23.19 -17.57
N ALA A 20 69.78 22.34 -17.61
CA ALA A 20 69.30 21.64 -18.80
C ALA A 20 68.11 22.41 -19.41
N PRO A 21 68.01 22.50 -20.73
CA PRO A 21 67.00 23.32 -21.39
C PRO A 21 65.61 22.71 -21.20
N MET A 22 64.65 23.54 -20.79
CA MET A 22 63.23 23.25 -20.73
C MET A 22 62.74 22.99 -22.17
N LEU A 23 62.54 21.70 -22.51
CA LEU A 23 61.79 21.29 -23.68
C LEU A 23 60.28 21.54 -23.36
N ALA A 24 59.75 22.63 -23.86
CA ALA A 24 58.37 22.94 -23.86
C ALA A 24 57.65 21.89 -24.71
N LEU A 25 57.03 20.89 -24.05
CA LEU A 25 56.15 19.95 -24.70
C LEU A 25 54.86 20.69 -25.05
N VAL A 26 54.77 21.19 -26.28
CA VAL A 26 53.53 21.69 -26.86
C VAL A 26 52.63 20.47 -27.02
N VAL A 27 51.77 20.21 -26.00
CA VAL A 27 50.66 19.30 -26.15
C VAL A 27 49.68 19.99 -27.09
N SER A 28 49.83 19.69 -28.38
CA SER A 28 48.80 20.00 -29.36
C SER A 28 47.55 19.26 -28.94
N LEU A 29 46.58 19.98 -28.33
CA LEU A 29 45.23 19.49 -28.13
C LEU A 29 44.66 19.29 -29.55
N VAL A 30 44.86 18.10 -30.11
CA VAL A 30 44.11 17.68 -31.29
C VAL A 30 42.68 17.60 -30.80
N ALA A 31 41.89 18.65 -31.06
CA ALA A 31 40.45 18.58 -30.97
C ALA A 31 40.02 17.42 -31.88
N LEU A 32 39.74 16.26 -31.28
CA LEU A 32 39.09 15.16 -32.00
C LEU A 32 37.83 15.78 -32.61
N PRO A 33 37.59 15.60 -33.93
CA PRO A 33 36.36 16.08 -34.51
C PRO A 33 35.24 15.52 -33.68
N ALA A 34 34.37 16.37 -33.17
CA ALA A 34 33.12 15.95 -32.56
C ALA A 34 32.40 15.18 -33.68
N PHE A 35 32.47 13.85 -33.65
CA PHE A 35 31.69 13.01 -34.56
C PHE A 35 30.25 13.40 -34.36
N SER A 36 29.69 14.10 -35.34
CA SER A 36 28.25 14.38 -35.39
C SER A 36 27.56 13.03 -35.50
N GLN A 37 27.07 12.51 -34.37
CA GLN A 37 26.29 11.29 -34.39
C GLN A 37 24.99 11.55 -35.16
N THR A 38 24.74 10.70 -36.13
CA THR A 38 23.56 10.77 -37.01
C THR A 38 22.47 9.81 -36.56
N PRO A 39 21.22 9.95 -37.01
CA PRO A 39 20.20 8.93 -36.82
C PRO A 39 20.63 7.55 -37.30
N ALA A 40 21.44 7.47 -38.37
CA ALA A 40 21.95 6.19 -38.88
C ALA A 40 22.91 5.50 -37.90
N ASP A 41 23.78 6.28 -37.22
CA ASP A 41 24.64 5.70 -36.17
C ASP A 41 23.85 5.17 -35.00
N ALA A 42 22.82 5.91 -34.56
CA ALA A 42 21.94 5.47 -33.49
C ALA A 42 21.22 4.16 -33.84
N LEU A 43 20.64 4.09 -35.03
CA LEU A 43 19.99 2.85 -35.54
C LEU A 43 20.97 1.68 -35.69
N ALA A 44 22.23 1.94 -36.06
CA ALA A 44 23.26 0.90 -36.12
C ALA A 44 23.57 0.34 -34.71
N PHE A 45 23.61 1.18 -33.68
CA PHE A 45 23.76 0.77 -32.29
C PHE A 45 22.53 -0.06 -31.81
N GLU A 46 21.31 0.37 -32.14
CA GLU A 46 20.09 -0.37 -31.85
C GLU A 46 20.12 -1.77 -32.48
N GLY A 47 20.51 -1.88 -33.76
CA GLY A 47 20.65 -3.16 -34.48
C GLY A 47 21.62 -4.12 -33.80
N ASN A 48 22.62 -3.62 -33.07
CA ASN A 48 23.57 -4.40 -32.28
C ASN A 48 23.17 -4.52 -30.80
N SER A 49 21.96 -4.11 -30.42
CA SER A 49 21.47 -4.10 -29.03
C SER A 49 22.34 -3.27 -28.06
N GLN A 50 23.06 -2.30 -28.59
CA GLN A 50 23.94 -1.38 -27.84
C GLN A 50 23.14 -0.15 -27.36
N TRP A 51 22.13 -0.40 -26.53
CA TRP A 51 21.11 0.59 -26.11
C TRP A 51 21.71 1.85 -25.44
N ALA A 52 22.86 1.71 -24.76
CA ALA A 52 23.52 2.85 -24.14
C ALA A 52 24.14 3.78 -25.18
N GLN A 53 24.84 3.22 -26.18
CA GLN A 53 25.42 3.99 -27.28
C GLN A 53 24.34 4.60 -28.18
N ALA A 54 23.26 3.84 -28.44
CA ALA A 54 22.10 4.32 -29.17
C ALA A 54 21.47 5.54 -28.48
N ALA A 55 21.22 5.46 -27.17
CA ALA A 55 20.66 6.58 -26.41
C ALA A 55 21.57 7.83 -26.44
N GLU A 56 22.91 7.68 -26.35
CA GLU A 56 23.82 8.78 -26.47
C GLU A 56 23.79 9.40 -27.88
N ALA A 57 23.74 8.56 -28.93
CA ALA A 57 23.60 9.04 -30.29
C ALA A 57 22.26 9.80 -30.47
N TRP A 58 21.15 9.27 -29.96
CA TRP A 58 19.87 9.99 -30.01
C TRP A 58 19.89 11.29 -29.21
N ARG A 59 20.59 11.38 -28.06
CA ARG A 59 20.76 12.64 -27.33
C ARG A 59 21.44 13.70 -28.18
N MET A 60 22.43 13.30 -28.97
CA MET A 60 23.11 14.25 -29.90
C MET A 60 22.17 14.66 -31.05
N VAL A 61 21.40 13.72 -31.60
CA VAL A 61 20.40 13.99 -32.65
C VAL A 61 19.34 14.99 -32.16
N VAL A 62 18.70 14.75 -31.00
CA VAL A 62 17.66 15.68 -30.47
C VAL A 62 18.25 17.04 -30.08
N LYS A 63 19.53 17.13 -29.75
CA LYS A 63 20.21 18.42 -29.50
C LYS A 63 20.39 19.20 -30.79
N GLN A 64 20.69 18.53 -31.90
CA GLN A 64 20.84 19.17 -33.23
C GLN A 64 19.48 19.48 -33.86
N ASN A 65 18.50 18.61 -33.65
CA ASN A 65 17.15 18.76 -34.19
C ASN A 65 16.09 18.61 -33.09
N PRO A 66 15.80 19.67 -32.31
CA PRO A 66 14.91 19.63 -31.16
C PRO A 66 13.44 19.53 -31.54
N HIS A 67 13.07 19.48 -32.83
CA HIS A 67 11.73 19.32 -33.32
C HIS A 67 11.47 17.92 -33.92
N ASP A 68 12.42 16.99 -33.77
CA ASP A 68 12.26 15.60 -34.24
C ASP A 68 11.58 14.73 -33.19
N ALA A 69 10.27 14.56 -33.37
CA ALA A 69 9.45 13.70 -32.48
C ALA A 69 9.92 12.24 -32.51
N GLY A 70 10.36 11.74 -33.66
CA GLY A 70 10.86 10.37 -33.83
C GLY A 70 12.14 10.14 -33.05
N ALA A 71 13.10 11.07 -33.13
CA ALA A 71 14.34 10.99 -32.38
C ALA A 71 14.10 10.98 -30.86
N PHE A 72 13.20 11.79 -30.34
CA PHE A 72 12.81 11.76 -28.94
C PHE A 72 12.14 10.43 -28.55
N ALA A 73 11.31 9.86 -29.42
CA ALA A 73 10.68 8.56 -29.20
C ALA A 73 11.72 7.44 -29.12
N SER A 74 12.68 7.40 -30.04
CA SER A 74 13.79 6.43 -30.04
C SER A 74 14.69 6.59 -28.82
N LEU A 75 15.04 7.83 -28.43
CA LEU A 75 15.77 8.09 -27.19
C LEU A 75 15.04 7.51 -25.98
N GLY A 76 13.73 7.75 -25.86
CA GLY A 76 12.92 7.22 -24.79
C GLY A 76 12.91 5.69 -24.77
N LEU A 77 12.79 5.06 -25.94
CA LEU A 77 12.79 3.62 -26.10
C LEU A 77 14.12 2.99 -25.63
N ASP A 78 15.25 3.53 -26.05
CA ASP A 78 16.55 3.00 -25.68
C ASP A 78 16.88 3.20 -24.21
N LEU A 79 16.42 4.30 -23.62
CA LEU A 79 16.49 4.53 -22.18
C LEU A 79 15.61 3.52 -21.42
N ALA A 80 14.41 3.27 -21.91
CA ALA A 80 13.50 2.27 -21.29
C ALA A 80 14.07 0.85 -21.37
N ARG A 81 14.70 0.47 -22.49
CA ARG A 81 15.39 -0.82 -22.64
C ARG A 81 16.57 -0.99 -21.68
N GLN A 82 17.20 0.10 -21.24
CA GLN A 82 18.21 0.11 -20.18
C GLN A 82 17.61 0.11 -18.76
N GLY A 83 16.28 0.11 -18.62
CA GLY A 83 15.60 0.28 -17.32
C GLY A 83 15.62 1.71 -16.79
N LYS A 84 16.11 2.69 -17.55
CA LYS A 84 16.20 4.11 -17.16
C LYS A 84 14.88 4.85 -17.41
N TYR A 85 13.81 4.33 -16.78
CA TYR A 85 12.46 4.84 -17.00
C TYR A 85 12.29 6.31 -16.61
N ALA A 86 12.99 6.77 -15.57
CA ALA A 86 12.95 8.16 -15.14
C ALA A 86 13.49 9.13 -16.20
N GLU A 87 14.48 8.69 -17.00
CA GLU A 87 15.04 9.48 -18.12
C GLU A 87 14.20 9.29 -19.40
N ALA A 88 13.57 8.13 -19.59
CA ALA A 88 12.73 7.85 -20.76
C ALA A 88 11.44 8.69 -20.77
N VAL A 89 10.82 8.91 -19.60
CA VAL A 89 9.56 9.65 -19.47
C VAL A 89 9.62 11.05 -20.08
N PRO A 90 10.58 11.93 -19.77
CA PRO A 90 10.67 13.25 -20.41
C PRO A 90 10.88 13.17 -21.93
N ALA A 91 11.62 12.18 -22.42
CA ALA A 91 11.81 11.98 -23.86
C ALA A 91 10.48 11.62 -24.55
N TYR A 92 9.71 10.69 -24.00
CA TYR A 92 8.39 10.35 -24.53
C TYR A 92 7.40 11.53 -24.45
N LYS A 93 7.40 12.29 -23.36
CA LYS A 93 6.57 13.50 -23.23
C LYS A 93 6.90 14.54 -24.29
N GLN A 94 8.20 14.73 -24.58
CA GLN A 94 8.62 15.63 -25.65
C GLN A 94 8.22 15.12 -27.04
N ALA A 95 8.36 13.82 -27.29
CA ALA A 95 7.90 13.22 -28.54
C ALA A 95 6.39 13.45 -28.77
N LEU A 96 5.57 13.23 -27.75
CA LEU A 96 4.11 13.46 -27.81
C LEU A 96 3.74 14.94 -27.90
N ALA A 97 4.52 15.84 -27.31
CA ALA A 97 4.33 17.28 -27.44
C ALA A 97 4.57 17.76 -28.88
N LEU A 98 5.55 17.16 -29.57
CA LEU A 98 5.84 17.46 -30.97
C LEU A 98 4.89 16.76 -31.94
N ASN A 99 4.53 15.53 -31.67
CA ASN A 99 3.57 14.76 -32.46
C ASN A 99 2.64 13.93 -31.55
N PRO A 100 1.46 14.46 -31.19
CA PRO A 100 0.50 13.75 -30.32
C PRO A 100 -0.05 12.45 -30.91
N LYS A 101 0.13 12.19 -32.19
CA LYS A 101 -0.37 10.98 -32.88
C LYS A 101 0.75 9.98 -33.19
N LEU A 102 1.92 10.12 -32.58
CA LEU A 102 3.03 9.21 -32.83
C LEU A 102 2.69 7.80 -32.26
N PRO A 103 2.62 6.77 -33.12
CA PRO A 103 2.10 5.46 -32.71
C PRO A 103 2.95 4.82 -31.60
N GLY A 104 2.28 4.19 -30.61
CA GLY A 104 2.92 3.41 -29.57
C GLY A 104 3.60 4.19 -28.44
N ILE A 105 3.80 5.51 -28.59
CA ILE A 105 4.51 6.30 -27.57
C ILE A 105 3.68 6.46 -26.31
N GLU A 106 2.39 6.54 -26.40
CA GLU A 106 1.50 6.59 -25.24
C GLU A 106 1.58 5.31 -24.40
N LEU A 107 1.64 4.14 -25.07
CA LEU A 107 1.86 2.87 -24.38
C LEU A 107 3.24 2.83 -23.68
N ASN A 108 4.29 3.27 -24.38
CA ASN A 108 5.64 3.29 -23.84
C ASN A 108 5.79 4.26 -22.66
N LEU A 109 5.18 5.45 -22.76
CA LEU A 109 5.13 6.42 -21.67
C LEU A 109 4.39 5.84 -20.46
N GLY A 110 3.23 5.24 -20.69
CA GLY A 110 2.44 4.62 -19.64
C GLY A 110 3.18 3.46 -18.96
N LEU A 111 3.85 2.61 -19.74
CA LEU A 111 4.70 1.53 -19.21
C LEU A 111 5.88 2.09 -18.39
N ALA A 112 6.53 3.15 -18.85
CA ALA A 112 7.65 3.77 -18.13
C ALA A 112 7.21 4.39 -16.79
N GLU A 113 6.05 5.06 -16.75
CA GLU A 113 5.47 5.57 -15.50
C GLU A 113 5.06 4.40 -14.58
N PHE A 114 4.43 3.34 -15.12
CA PHE A 114 4.04 2.14 -14.37
C PHE A 114 5.25 1.45 -13.72
N LYS A 115 6.34 1.27 -14.47
CA LYS A 115 7.58 0.63 -13.99
C LYS A 115 8.26 1.40 -12.85
N GLN A 116 7.99 2.70 -12.73
CA GLN A 116 8.45 3.55 -11.63
C GLN A 116 7.48 3.54 -10.42
N GLY A 117 6.36 2.83 -10.51
CA GLY A 117 5.31 2.88 -9.49
C GLY A 117 4.46 4.15 -9.53
N HIS A 118 4.61 4.98 -10.55
CA HIS A 118 3.83 6.21 -10.75
C HIS A 118 2.47 5.89 -11.38
N PHE A 119 1.69 5.02 -10.71
CA PHE A 119 0.46 4.46 -11.24
C PHE A 119 -0.56 5.53 -11.67
N ALA A 120 -0.72 6.58 -10.88
CA ALA A 120 -1.65 7.67 -11.23
C ALA A 120 -1.23 8.38 -12.53
N SER A 121 0.08 8.60 -12.74
CA SER A 121 0.63 9.21 -13.95
C SER A 121 0.54 8.29 -15.18
N ALA A 122 0.60 6.98 -14.98
CA ALA A 122 0.48 5.98 -16.04
C ALA A 122 -0.94 5.89 -16.64
N ILE A 123 -1.98 6.25 -15.89
CA ILE A 123 -3.39 6.09 -16.31
C ILE A 123 -3.71 6.88 -17.58
N ALA A 124 -3.32 8.14 -17.67
CA ALA A 124 -3.67 8.97 -18.81
C ALA A 124 -3.08 8.45 -20.14
N PRO A 125 -1.76 8.18 -20.23
CA PRO A 125 -1.19 7.65 -21.47
C PRO A 125 -1.68 6.23 -21.78
N LEU A 126 -1.85 5.34 -20.78
CA LEU A 126 -2.37 4.00 -21.03
C LEU A 126 -3.83 4.00 -21.50
N ARG A 127 -4.65 4.93 -21.01
CA ARG A 127 -6.01 5.12 -21.49
C ARG A 127 -6.03 5.59 -22.94
N ALA A 128 -5.14 6.53 -23.32
CA ALA A 128 -5.00 6.97 -24.70
C ALA A 128 -4.52 5.82 -25.59
N ALA A 129 -3.52 5.05 -25.17
CA ALA A 129 -3.05 3.86 -25.88
C ALA A 129 -4.16 2.82 -26.07
N SER A 130 -4.95 2.53 -25.03
CA SER A 130 -6.09 1.60 -25.08
C SER A 130 -7.23 2.12 -25.97
N ALA A 131 -7.42 3.43 -26.06
CA ALA A 131 -8.40 4.03 -26.97
C ALA A 131 -7.93 3.99 -28.43
N ALA A 132 -6.63 4.16 -28.69
CA ALA A 132 -6.04 4.07 -30.02
C ALA A 132 -6.04 2.63 -30.55
N ASP A 133 -5.79 1.64 -29.69
CA ASP A 133 -5.90 0.21 -30.00
C ASP A 133 -6.71 -0.52 -28.90
N PRO A 134 -8.04 -0.62 -29.09
CA PRO A 134 -8.91 -1.34 -28.15
C PRO A 134 -8.63 -2.85 -28.08
N THR A 135 -7.89 -3.43 -29.02
CA THR A 135 -7.54 -4.85 -29.04
C THR A 135 -6.26 -5.14 -28.26
N SER A 136 -5.46 -4.13 -27.94
CA SER A 136 -4.23 -4.27 -27.19
C SER A 136 -4.51 -4.75 -25.74
N VAL A 137 -4.34 -6.05 -25.51
CA VAL A 137 -4.44 -6.65 -24.17
C VAL A 137 -3.42 -6.01 -23.23
N GLN A 138 -2.20 -5.75 -23.73
CA GLN A 138 -1.12 -5.14 -22.95
C GLN A 138 -1.50 -3.74 -22.45
N ALA A 139 -2.02 -2.87 -23.31
CA ALA A 139 -2.40 -1.51 -22.92
C ALA A 139 -3.54 -1.53 -21.87
N ARG A 140 -4.54 -2.39 -22.08
CA ARG A 140 -5.66 -2.54 -21.14
C ARG A 140 -5.24 -3.16 -19.81
N ALA A 141 -4.38 -4.20 -19.82
CA ALA A 141 -3.87 -4.83 -18.62
C ALA A 141 -3.07 -3.83 -17.77
N LEU A 142 -2.11 -3.13 -18.39
CA LEU A 142 -1.33 -2.08 -17.70
C LEU A 142 -2.23 -0.95 -17.17
N LEU A 143 -3.27 -0.55 -17.91
CA LEU A 143 -4.24 0.44 -17.46
C LEU A 143 -5.00 -0.04 -16.21
N GLY A 144 -5.49 -1.28 -16.22
CA GLY A 144 -6.19 -1.87 -15.08
C GLY A 144 -5.29 -2.01 -13.85
N MET A 145 -4.07 -2.49 -14.04
CA MET A 145 -3.06 -2.58 -12.98
C MET A 145 -2.66 -1.19 -12.45
N SER A 146 -2.61 -0.18 -13.32
CA SER A 146 -2.36 1.22 -12.90
C SER A 146 -3.52 1.78 -12.09
N TYR A 147 -4.78 1.47 -12.45
CA TYR A 147 -5.93 1.81 -11.63
C TYR A 147 -5.87 1.16 -10.25
N TYR A 148 -5.51 -0.13 -10.18
CA TYR A 148 -5.32 -0.84 -8.90
C TYR A 148 -4.24 -0.17 -8.05
N GLY A 149 -3.05 0.07 -8.60
CA GLY A 149 -1.95 0.73 -7.89
C GLY A 149 -2.25 2.17 -7.47
N ALA A 150 -3.18 2.85 -8.16
CA ALA A 150 -3.68 4.17 -7.81
C ALA A 150 -4.89 4.14 -6.85
N ASN A 151 -5.24 2.97 -6.28
CA ASN A 151 -6.41 2.74 -5.42
C ASN A 151 -7.77 3.05 -6.09
N ARG A 152 -7.81 3.03 -7.42
CA ARG A 152 -9.04 3.23 -8.21
C ARG A 152 -9.64 1.87 -8.58
N PHE A 153 -10.07 1.13 -7.55
CA PHE A 153 -10.41 -0.28 -7.65
C PHE A 153 -11.61 -0.55 -8.56
N ALA A 154 -12.64 0.27 -8.52
CA ALA A 154 -13.82 0.10 -9.36
C ALA A 154 -13.50 0.26 -10.87
N GLU A 155 -12.59 1.17 -11.21
CA GLU A 155 -12.12 1.34 -12.60
C GLU A 155 -11.20 0.18 -13.01
N ALA A 156 -10.36 -0.32 -12.07
CA ALA A 156 -9.56 -1.51 -12.32
C ALA A 156 -10.45 -2.71 -12.68
N VAL A 157 -11.53 -2.96 -11.93
CA VAL A 157 -12.51 -4.03 -12.22
C VAL A 157 -13.10 -3.89 -13.62
N LYS A 158 -13.55 -2.68 -14.00
CA LYS A 158 -14.15 -2.44 -15.33
C LYS A 158 -13.22 -2.79 -16.48
N VAL A 159 -11.92 -2.55 -16.31
CA VAL A 159 -10.92 -2.78 -17.34
C VAL A 159 -10.41 -4.22 -17.34
N LEU A 160 -10.16 -4.78 -16.15
CA LEU A 160 -9.52 -6.11 -16.03
C LEU A 160 -10.50 -7.27 -16.24
N LYS A 161 -11.77 -7.14 -15.84
CA LYS A 161 -12.74 -8.23 -15.93
C LYS A 161 -12.90 -8.79 -17.34
N PRO A 162 -13.11 -7.98 -18.39
CA PRO A 162 -13.20 -8.50 -19.75
C PRO A 162 -11.93 -9.20 -20.26
N ILE A 163 -10.75 -8.81 -19.74
CA ILE A 163 -9.48 -9.41 -20.12
C ILE A 163 -9.31 -10.76 -19.41
N SER A 164 -9.59 -10.81 -18.12
CA SER A 164 -9.52 -12.03 -17.31
C SER A 164 -10.52 -13.09 -17.78
N ASP A 165 -11.69 -12.68 -18.27
CA ASP A 165 -12.69 -13.62 -18.84
C ASP A 165 -12.20 -14.22 -20.18
N GLN A 166 -11.38 -13.50 -20.95
CA GLN A 166 -10.81 -13.97 -22.22
C GLN A 166 -9.59 -14.87 -22.00
N ASP A 167 -8.76 -14.58 -21.01
CA ASP A 167 -7.59 -15.37 -20.64
C ASP A 167 -7.63 -15.72 -19.15
N PRO A 168 -8.44 -16.72 -18.78
CA PRO A 168 -8.52 -17.16 -17.40
C PRO A 168 -7.21 -17.73 -16.85
N GLY A 169 -6.27 -18.11 -17.71
CA GLY A 169 -4.96 -18.67 -17.35
C GLY A 169 -3.99 -17.66 -16.73
N ASN A 170 -4.20 -16.38 -16.95
CA ASN A 170 -3.34 -15.33 -16.43
C ASN A 170 -3.59 -15.12 -14.93
N SER A 171 -2.74 -15.75 -14.11
CA SER A 171 -2.87 -15.72 -12.64
C SER A 171 -2.67 -14.31 -12.07
N GLU A 172 -1.72 -13.53 -12.61
CA GLU A 172 -1.43 -12.18 -12.14
C GLU A 172 -2.64 -11.26 -12.34
N LEU A 173 -3.24 -11.28 -13.54
CA LEU A 173 -4.44 -10.47 -13.80
C LEU A 173 -5.64 -10.93 -12.98
N SER A 174 -5.81 -12.23 -12.78
CA SER A 174 -6.88 -12.79 -11.96
C SER A 174 -6.76 -12.35 -10.51
N GLU A 175 -5.55 -12.33 -9.96
CA GLU A 175 -5.31 -11.87 -8.59
C GLU A 175 -5.57 -10.36 -8.44
N VAL A 176 -5.04 -9.54 -9.35
CA VAL A 176 -5.28 -8.08 -9.30
C VAL A 176 -6.76 -7.77 -9.46
N LEU A 177 -7.48 -8.50 -10.33
CA LEU A 177 -8.94 -8.35 -10.46
C LEU A 177 -9.66 -8.73 -9.17
N ALA A 178 -9.35 -9.90 -8.59
CA ALA A 178 -9.98 -10.38 -7.36
C ALA A 178 -9.80 -9.37 -6.20
N ARG A 179 -8.57 -8.90 -6.01
CA ARG A 179 -8.27 -7.86 -5.01
C ARG A 179 -8.96 -6.53 -5.31
N SER A 180 -9.07 -6.16 -6.59
CA SER A 180 -9.81 -4.94 -7.00
C SER A 180 -11.29 -5.05 -6.68
N CYS A 181 -11.92 -6.22 -6.96
CA CYS A 181 -13.30 -6.50 -6.60
C CYS A 181 -13.51 -6.36 -5.08
N LEU A 182 -12.64 -6.99 -4.28
CA LEU A 182 -12.72 -6.93 -2.82
C LEU A 182 -12.60 -5.49 -2.29
N LYS A 183 -11.57 -4.76 -2.72
CA LYS A 183 -11.32 -3.37 -2.27
C LYS A 183 -12.37 -2.37 -2.79
N SER A 184 -13.07 -2.66 -3.89
CA SER A 184 -14.23 -1.88 -4.35
C SER A 184 -15.54 -2.31 -3.69
N LYS A 185 -15.51 -3.30 -2.79
CA LYS A 185 -16.67 -3.91 -2.15
C LYS A 185 -17.64 -4.60 -3.12
N ASP A 186 -17.15 -4.99 -4.30
CA ASP A 186 -17.87 -5.87 -5.22
C ASP A 186 -17.62 -7.33 -4.76
N TYR A 187 -18.21 -7.68 -3.62
CA TYR A 187 -18.00 -8.98 -2.97
C TYR A 187 -18.41 -10.17 -3.84
N PRO A 188 -19.53 -10.12 -4.62
CA PRO A 188 -19.84 -11.20 -5.54
C PRO A 188 -18.76 -11.42 -6.60
N CYS A 189 -18.18 -10.35 -7.13
CA CYS A 189 -17.03 -10.44 -8.04
C CYS A 189 -15.82 -11.05 -7.33
N ALA A 190 -15.47 -10.55 -6.14
CA ALA A 190 -14.34 -11.05 -5.35
C ALA A 190 -14.47 -12.56 -5.08
N GLN A 191 -15.63 -13.01 -4.58
CA GLN A 191 -15.96 -14.40 -4.34
C GLN A 191 -15.71 -15.27 -5.59
N ALA A 192 -16.26 -14.84 -6.74
CA ALA A 192 -16.12 -15.59 -7.98
C ALA A 192 -14.66 -15.70 -8.44
N GLN A 193 -13.87 -14.64 -8.29
CA GLN A 193 -12.48 -14.64 -8.71
C GLN A 193 -11.58 -15.44 -7.75
N PHE A 194 -11.74 -15.31 -6.43
CA PHE A 194 -10.94 -16.08 -5.47
C PHE A 194 -11.24 -17.57 -5.54
N ARG A 195 -12.49 -17.98 -5.79
CA ARG A 195 -12.81 -19.39 -6.07
C ARG A 195 -12.05 -19.92 -7.28
N LYS A 196 -11.99 -19.19 -8.40
CA LYS A 196 -11.20 -19.58 -9.57
C LYS A 196 -9.70 -19.69 -9.26
N ILE A 197 -9.17 -18.85 -8.37
CA ILE A 197 -7.78 -18.93 -7.92
C ILE A 197 -7.58 -20.22 -7.11
N LEU A 198 -8.47 -20.53 -6.18
CA LEU A 198 -8.41 -21.75 -5.34
C LEU A 198 -8.60 -23.04 -6.14
N GLU A 199 -9.36 -23.05 -7.24
CA GLU A 199 -9.45 -24.19 -8.16
C GLU A 199 -8.07 -24.59 -8.74
N ARG A 200 -7.15 -23.63 -8.86
CA ARG A 200 -5.79 -23.84 -9.40
C ARG A 200 -4.72 -23.97 -8.32
N SER A 201 -4.94 -23.32 -7.21
CA SER A 201 -4.02 -23.25 -6.07
C SER A 201 -4.79 -23.47 -4.77
N PRO A 202 -5.19 -24.72 -4.49
CA PRO A 202 -6.04 -25.04 -3.33
C PRO A 202 -5.39 -24.71 -1.98
N ASP A 203 -4.06 -24.67 -1.95
CA ASP A 203 -3.30 -24.40 -0.72
C ASP A 203 -2.89 -22.91 -0.57
N SER A 204 -3.55 -22.01 -1.30
CA SER A 204 -3.24 -20.58 -1.21
C SER A 204 -3.90 -19.95 0.03
N VAL A 205 -3.13 -19.84 1.12
CA VAL A 205 -3.56 -19.18 2.37
C VAL A 205 -4.14 -17.79 2.09
N ALA A 206 -3.44 -16.99 1.30
CA ALA A 206 -3.89 -15.64 0.96
C ALA A 206 -5.24 -15.63 0.22
N ALA A 207 -5.48 -16.61 -0.68
CA ALA A 207 -6.75 -16.69 -1.41
C ALA A 207 -7.90 -17.12 -0.49
N HIS A 208 -7.67 -18.05 0.45
CA HIS A 208 -8.66 -18.45 1.45
C HIS A 208 -9.02 -17.25 2.36
N VAL A 209 -8.02 -16.53 2.90
CA VAL A 209 -8.26 -15.35 3.75
C VAL A 209 -9.07 -14.28 3.01
N LEU A 210 -8.71 -13.96 1.77
CA LEU A 210 -9.41 -12.93 1.00
C LEU A 210 -10.80 -13.39 0.51
N LEU A 211 -11.00 -14.69 0.32
CA LEU A 211 -12.32 -15.25 0.05
C LEU A 211 -13.20 -15.18 1.30
N ALA A 212 -12.63 -15.46 2.47
CA ALA A 212 -13.34 -15.30 3.75
C ALA A 212 -13.78 -13.83 3.96
N GLU A 213 -12.88 -12.84 3.71
CA GLU A 213 -13.24 -11.41 3.75
C GLU A 213 -14.39 -11.07 2.77
N ALA A 214 -14.41 -11.70 1.60
CA ALA A 214 -15.49 -11.50 0.64
C ALA A 214 -16.82 -12.12 1.13
N TYR A 215 -16.78 -13.30 1.76
CA TYR A 215 -17.97 -13.93 2.37
C TYR A 215 -18.50 -13.11 3.55
N ASP A 216 -17.61 -12.59 4.38
CA ASP A 216 -17.98 -11.72 5.49
C ASP A 216 -18.70 -10.46 4.99
N GLY A 217 -18.16 -9.81 3.97
CA GLY A 217 -18.79 -8.67 3.31
C GLY A 217 -20.15 -8.98 2.66
N LEU A 218 -20.45 -10.27 2.39
CA LEU A 218 -21.74 -10.76 1.92
C LEU A 218 -22.65 -11.22 3.09
N HIS A 219 -22.22 -11.09 4.34
CA HIS A 219 -22.88 -11.64 5.53
C HIS A 219 -23.09 -13.17 5.46
N GLN A 220 -22.17 -13.86 4.79
CA GLN A 220 -22.15 -15.31 4.66
C GLN A 220 -21.18 -15.90 5.71
N THR A 221 -21.51 -15.75 6.96
CA THR A 221 -20.65 -16.02 8.13
C THR A 221 -20.09 -17.44 8.16
N ASP A 222 -20.93 -18.47 7.92
CA ASP A 222 -20.46 -19.86 7.94
C ASP A 222 -19.43 -20.14 6.85
N GLN A 223 -19.60 -19.54 5.67
CA GLN A 223 -18.64 -19.67 4.58
C GLN A 223 -17.34 -18.91 4.88
N ALA A 224 -17.42 -17.73 5.49
CA ALA A 224 -16.23 -16.99 5.93
C ALA A 224 -15.42 -17.80 6.94
N ILE A 225 -16.08 -18.39 7.95
CA ILE A 225 -15.45 -19.27 8.94
C ILE A 225 -14.76 -20.44 8.25
N ALA A 226 -15.47 -21.15 7.34
CA ALA A 226 -14.91 -22.31 6.66
C ALA A 226 -13.61 -21.98 5.86
N GLU A 227 -13.57 -20.81 5.24
CA GLU A 227 -12.38 -20.39 4.48
C GLU A 227 -11.23 -19.97 5.41
N TYR A 228 -11.51 -19.28 6.54
CA TYR A 228 -10.48 -18.99 7.54
C TYR A 228 -9.92 -20.26 8.17
N GLU A 229 -10.78 -21.25 8.53
CA GLU A 229 -10.35 -22.55 9.02
C GLU A 229 -9.52 -23.33 7.99
N ALA A 230 -9.81 -23.18 6.69
CA ALA A 230 -8.99 -23.77 5.64
C ALA A 230 -7.59 -23.11 5.59
N ALA A 231 -7.53 -21.79 5.69
CA ALA A 231 -6.26 -21.06 5.79
C ALA A 231 -5.45 -21.48 7.02
N GLU A 232 -6.09 -21.63 8.18
CA GLU A 232 -5.47 -22.06 9.43
C GLU A 232 -4.83 -23.46 9.31
N LYS A 233 -5.53 -24.41 8.70
CA LYS A 233 -5.00 -25.76 8.48
C LYS A 233 -3.74 -25.78 7.62
N ILE A 234 -3.61 -24.84 6.68
CA ILE A 234 -2.45 -24.71 5.80
C ILE A 234 -1.32 -23.98 6.53
N SER A 235 -1.62 -22.86 7.19
CA SER A 235 -0.65 -22.02 7.89
C SER A 235 -1.17 -21.60 9.27
N PRO A 236 -0.99 -22.44 10.32
CA PRO A 236 -1.51 -22.16 11.66
C PRO A 236 -0.88 -20.95 12.36
N ARG A 237 0.15 -20.35 11.78
CA ARG A 237 0.84 -19.17 12.31
C ARG A 237 0.80 -17.99 11.32
N GLU A 238 -0.16 -18.01 10.41
CA GLU A 238 -0.36 -16.87 9.52
C GLU A 238 -0.67 -15.61 10.34
N PRO A 239 0.05 -14.51 10.14
CA PRO A 239 -0.18 -13.29 10.92
C PRO A 239 -1.63 -12.81 10.84
N SER A 240 -2.20 -12.46 11.99
CA SER A 240 -3.57 -11.95 12.15
C SER A 240 -4.70 -12.92 11.76
N LEU A 241 -4.41 -14.13 11.31
CA LEU A 241 -5.44 -15.08 10.88
C LEU A 241 -6.39 -15.45 12.02
N HIS A 242 -5.84 -15.77 13.20
CA HIS A 242 -6.63 -16.11 14.39
C HIS A 242 -7.44 -14.90 14.89
N PHE A 243 -6.92 -13.69 14.74
CA PHE A 243 -7.70 -12.50 15.03
C PHE A 243 -8.91 -12.37 14.09
N GLU A 244 -8.73 -12.50 12.78
CA GLU A 244 -9.83 -12.38 11.81
C GLU A 244 -10.89 -13.48 12.01
N LEU A 245 -10.47 -14.73 12.22
CA LEU A 245 -11.37 -15.84 12.52
C LEU A 245 -12.12 -15.61 13.84
N GLY A 246 -11.41 -15.21 14.89
CA GLY A 246 -11.99 -14.87 16.19
C GLY A 246 -13.00 -13.73 16.08
N TYR A 247 -12.72 -12.72 15.24
CA TYR A 247 -13.63 -11.60 15.01
C TYR A 247 -14.94 -12.06 14.34
N VAL A 248 -14.86 -12.91 13.32
CA VAL A 248 -16.07 -13.47 12.67
C VAL A 248 -16.88 -14.34 13.63
N TYR A 249 -16.23 -15.13 14.47
CA TYR A 249 -16.92 -15.86 15.54
C TYR A 249 -17.58 -14.91 16.56
N TRP A 250 -16.91 -13.82 16.92
CA TRP A 250 -17.44 -12.82 17.84
C TRP A 250 -18.69 -12.13 17.26
N GLU A 251 -18.64 -11.69 15.99
CA GLU A 251 -19.83 -11.13 15.31
C GLU A 251 -20.99 -12.12 15.22
N ALA A 252 -20.69 -13.41 15.09
CA ALA A 252 -21.68 -14.49 15.13
C ALA A 252 -22.18 -14.82 16.54
N HIS A 253 -21.75 -14.10 17.58
CA HIS A 253 -22.03 -14.38 19.00
C HIS A 253 -21.55 -15.77 19.47
N ARG A 254 -20.58 -16.36 18.76
CA ARG A 254 -19.92 -17.63 19.09
C ARG A 254 -18.72 -17.38 20.01
N TYR A 255 -19.00 -16.85 21.20
CA TYR A 255 -17.97 -16.29 22.08
C TYR A 255 -16.94 -17.30 22.60
N GLU A 256 -17.29 -18.59 22.71
CA GLU A 256 -16.33 -19.61 23.13
C GLU A 256 -15.28 -19.90 22.05
N GLU A 257 -15.72 -19.94 20.78
CA GLU A 257 -14.82 -20.09 19.64
C GLU A 257 -14.00 -18.83 19.45
N ALA A 258 -14.61 -17.66 19.49
CA ALA A 258 -13.91 -16.38 19.42
C ALA A 258 -12.80 -16.26 20.48
N LYS A 259 -13.10 -16.64 21.72
CA LYS A 259 -12.12 -16.63 22.81
C LYS A 259 -10.89 -17.48 22.49
N ARG A 260 -11.11 -18.72 22.02
CA ARG A 260 -10.00 -19.62 21.66
C ARG A 260 -9.11 -19.03 20.57
N GLU A 261 -9.72 -18.44 19.56
CA GLU A 261 -8.96 -17.84 18.46
C GLU A 261 -8.16 -16.60 18.92
N PHE A 262 -8.76 -15.71 19.71
CA PHE A 262 -8.04 -14.57 20.27
C PHE A 262 -6.93 -14.99 21.24
N GLU A 263 -7.11 -16.04 22.03
CA GLU A 263 -6.05 -16.62 22.88
C GLU A 263 -4.90 -17.19 22.03
N THR A 264 -5.21 -17.81 20.90
CA THR A 264 -4.20 -18.32 19.95
C THR A 264 -3.47 -17.16 19.28
N GLU A 265 -4.19 -16.09 18.89
CA GLU A 265 -3.56 -14.86 18.36
C GLU A 265 -2.56 -14.29 19.39
N LEU A 266 -2.96 -14.21 20.67
CA LEU A 266 -2.07 -13.73 21.73
C LEU A 266 -0.89 -14.65 22.04
N ALA A 267 -0.99 -15.95 21.73
CA ALA A 267 0.14 -16.86 21.80
C ALA A 267 1.17 -16.59 20.67
N ASN A 268 0.70 -16.13 19.52
CA ASN A 268 1.52 -15.76 18.37
C ASN A 268 2.04 -14.31 18.48
N ASP A 269 1.17 -13.37 18.85
CA ASP A 269 1.47 -11.95 19.10
C ASP A 269 0.90 -11.51 20.46
N PRO A 270 1.68 -11.60 21.55
CA PRO A 270 1.23 -11.21 22.88
C PRO A 270 0.87 -9.72 23.04
N ALA A 271 1.22 -8.91 22.06
CA ALA A 271 0.96 -7.47 22.04
C ALA A 271 -0.21 -7.06 21.15
N SER A 272 -0.91 -8.01 20.52
CA SER A 272 -2.08 -7.73 19.65
C SER A 272 -3.16 -6.95 20.42
N PRO A 273 -3.30 -5.64 20.19
CA PRO A 273 -4.23 -4.83 20.98
C PRO A 273 -5.68 -5.14 20.64
N GLN A 274 -5.95 -5.58 19.42
CA GLN A 274 -7.28 -5.98 18.99
C GLN A 274 -7.73 -7.26 19.71
N ALA A 275 -6.89 -8.32 19.69
CA ALA A 275 -7.21 -9.56 20.38
C ALA A 275 -7.43 -9.35 21.89
N LEU A 276 -6.59 -8.53 22.54
CA LEU A 276 -6.78 -8.14 23.94
C LEU A 276 -8.12 -7.42 24.16
N ALA A 277 -8.52 -6.53 23.24
CA ALA A 277 -9.75 -5.76 23.39
C ALA A 277 -10.99 -6.65 23.25
N TYR A 278 -11.04 -7.53 22.25
CA TYR A 278 -12.19 -8.42 22.05
C TYR A 278 -12.29 -9.52 23.11
N LEU A 279 -11.15 -10.01 23.62
CA LEU A 279 -11.16 -10.85 24.83
C LEU A 279 -11.72 -10.09 26.04
N GLY A 280 -11.31 -8.83 26.21
CA GLY A 280 -11.83 -7.98 27.27
C GLY A 280 -13.34 -7.74 27.17
N ASP A 281 -13.87 -7.59 25.97
CA ASP A 281 -15.31 -7.48 25.69
C ASP A 281 -16.04 -8.77 26.05
N ILE A 282 -15.51 -9.94 25.62
CA ILE A 282 -16.08 -11.24 25.99
C ILE A 282 -16.13 -11.42 27.51
N GLU A 283 -15.05 -11.06 28.23
CA GLU A 283 -15.04 -11.18 29.69
C GLU A 283 -15.95 -10.15 30.38
N LEU A 284 -16.17 -8.98 29.77
CA LEU A 284 -17.17 -8.01 30.22
C LEU A 284 -18.60 -8.58 30.10
N GLU A 285 -18.94 -9.19 28.96
CA GLU A 285 -20.24 -9.84 28.76
C GLU A 285 -20.48 -10.99 29.75
N ARG A 286 -19.40 -11.68 30.16
CA ARG A 286 -19.45 -12.72 31.21
C ARG A 286 -19.50 -12.17 32.64
N ASN A 287 -19.45 -10.83 32.78
CA ASN A 287 -19.34 -10.14 34.05
C ASN A 287 -18.04 -10.43 34.85
N ASN A 288 -16.97 -10.87 34.17
CA ASN A 288 -15.65 -11.09 34.76
C ASN A 288 -14.87 -9.76 34.77
N LEU A 289 -15.34 -8.81 35.58
CA LEU A 289 -14.91 -7.39 35.51
C LEU A 289 -13.42 -7.16 35.74
N ASP A 290 -12.75 -7.96 36.58
CA ASP A 290 -11.33 -7.78 36.88
C ASP A 290 -10.44 -8.26 35.71
N GLU A 291 -10.82 -9.37 35.11
CA GLU A 291 -10.13 -9.89 33.92
C GLU A 291 -10.36 -8.98 32.72
N ALA A 292 -11.61 -8.57 32.47
CA ALA A 292 -11.94 -7.59 31.43
C ALA A 292 -11.14 -6.31 31.59
N ALA A 293 -11.07 -5.75 32.82
CA ALA A 293 -10.27 -4.55 33.07
C ALA A 293 -8.79 -4.74 32.74
N SER A 294 -8.20 -5.85 33.16
CA SER A 294 -6.79 -6.19 32.91
C SER A 294 -6.49 -6.28 31.40
N LEU A 295 -7.33 -6.98 30.64
CA LEU A 295 -7.19 -7.13 29.17
C LEU A 295 -7.32 -5.78 28.44
N LEU A 296 -8.38 -5.00 28.78
CA LEU A 296 -8.65 -3.72 28.16
C LEU A 296 -7.58 -2.65 28.50
N GLU A 297 -6.99 -2.69 29.71
CA GLU A 297 -5.86 -1.83 30.06
C GLU A 297 -4.63 -2.17 29.25
N LYS A 298 -4.31 -3.45 29.06
CA LYS A 298 -3.22 -3.89 28.17
C LYS A 298 -3.51 -3.44 26.73
N ALA A 299 -4.73 -3.64 26.22
CA ALA A 299 -5.12 -3.18 24.89
C ALA A 299 -4.88 -1.68 24.70
N THR A 300 -5.34 -0.86 25.64
CA THR A 300 -5.16 0.61 25.59
C THR A 300 -3.71 1.07 25.80
N ALA A 301 -2.89 0.27 26.47
CA ALA A 301 -1.46 0.52 26.62
C ALA A 301 -0.69 0.27 25.30
N HIS A 302 -1.06 -0.77 24.56
CA HIS A 302 -0.47 -1.09 23.26
C HIS A 302 -1.00 -0.21 22.13
N SER A 303 -2.30 0.12 22.15
CA SER A 303 -2.92 1.01 21.16
C SER A 303 -3.89 2.00 21.82
N ARG A 304 -3.51 3.27 21.80
CA ARG A 304 -4.35 4.36 22.36
C ARG A 304 -5.55 4.71 21.48
N ASP A 305 -5.55 4.27 20.24
CA ASP A 305 -6.55 4.64 19.23
C ASP A 305 -7.63 3.57 19.05
N LEU A 306 -7.63 2.55 19.90
CA LEU A 306 -8.59 1.46 19.86
C LEU A 306 -9.88 1.87 20.61
N ARG A 307 -10.88 2.30 19.85
CA ARG A 307 -12.16 2.82 20.38
C ARG A 307 -12.89 1.77 21.25
N ILE A 308 -12.96 0.51 20.79
CA ILE A 308 -13.65 -0.55 21.55
C ILE A 308 -13.04 -0.73 22.93
N ALA A 309 -11.71 -0.79 23.03
CA ALA A 309 -11.04 -0.96 24.32
C ALA A 309 -11.33 0.22 25.28
N ALA A 310 -11.34 1.44 24.78
CA ALA A 310 -11.65 2.62 25.59
C ALA A 310 -13.12 2.64 26.07
N LEU A 311 -14.05 2.21 25.20
CA LEU A 311 -15.48 2.18 25.49
C LEU A 311 -15.79 1.13 26.56
N ASP A 312 -15.26 -0.08 26.40
CA ASP A 312 -15.54 -1.21 27.28
C ASP A 312 -14.79 -1.07 28.62
N LEU A 313 -13.55 -0.52 28.61
CA LEU A 313 -12.86 -0.15 29.85
C LEU A 313 -13.70 0.85 30.67
N GLY A 314 -14.32 1.82 29.99
CA GLY A 314 -15.24 2.75 30.64
C GLY A 314 -16.44 2.08 31.28
N THR A 315 -16.99 1.07 30.61
CA THR A 315 -18.12 0.28 31.11
C THR A 315 -17.72 -0.59 32.30
N VAL A 316 -16.59 -1.29 32.19
CA VAL A 316 -16.03 -2.09 33.28
C VAL A 316 -15.81 -1.24 34.52
N ARG A 317 -15.14 -0.08 34.36
CA ARG A 317 -14.85 0.84 35.48
C ARG A 317 -16.13 1.43 36.09
N MET A 318 -17.18 1.66 35.30
CA MET A 318 -18.50 2.06 35.81
C MET A 318 -19.12 0.96 36.67
N GLN A 319 -19.10 -0.30 36.23
CA GLN A 319 -19.64 -1.45 36.95
C GLN A 319 -18.87 -1.70 38.27
N GLN A 320 -17.54 -1.50 38.25
CA GLN A 320 -16.69 -1.52 39.45
C GLN A 320 -16.85 -0.28 40.34
N LYS A 321 -17.75 0.66 40.00
CA LYS A 321 -17.97 1.95 40.70
C LYS A 321 -16.74 2.87 40.73
N GLN A 322 -15.78 2.64 39.85
CA GLN A 322 -14.58 3.48 39.69
C GLN A 322 -14.88 4.66 38.73
N TYR A 323 -15.85 5.48 39.10
CA TYR A 323 -16.41 6.51 38.22
C TYR A 323 -15.39 7.50 37.60
N PRO A 324 -14.36 7.99 38.32
CA PRO A 324 -13.35 8.86 37.68
C PRO A 324 -12.59 8.19 36.56
N ALA A 325 -12.26 6.89 36.71
CA ALA A 325 -11.60 6.10 35.68
C ALA A 325 -12.53 5.83 34.51
N ALA A 326 -13.81 5.53 34.78
CA ALA A 326 -14.86 5.37 33.77
C ALA A 326 -15.02 6.65 32.91
N VAL A 327 -15.10 7.83 33.53
CA VAL A 327 -15.17 9.11 32.83
C VAL A 327 -13.97 9.32 31.92
N LYS A 328 -12.75 9.01 32.39
CA LYS A 328 -11.52 9.14 31.60
C LYS A 328 -11.56 8.26 30.35
N ALA A 329 -11.91 6.99 30.52
CA ALA A 329 -11.95 6.03 29.42
C ALA A 329 -13.06 6.37 28.40
N LEU A 330 -14.28 6.72 28.85
CA LEU A 330 -15.38 7.08 27.95
C LEU A 330 -15.14 8.40 27.23
N LYS A 331 -14.48 9.39 27.84
CA LYS A 331 -14.02 10.59 27.13
C LYS A 331 -13.03 10.25 26.03
N ARG A 332 -12.11 9.30 26.28
CA ARG A 332 -11.20 8.84 25.22
C ARG A 332 -11.97 8.15 24.09
N ALA A 333 -12.96 7.33 24.39
CA ALA A 333 -13.82 6.73 23.37
C ALA A 333 -14.54 7.77 22.50
N ILE A 334 -15.02 8.87 23.13
CA ILE A 334 -15.67 10.01 22.44
C ILE A 334 -14.66 10.79 21.58
N GLU A 335 -13.43 11.02 22.07
CA GLU A 335 -12.37 11.66 21.27
C GLU A 335 -12.08 10.88 19.99
N LEU A 336 -12.07 9.53 20.08
CA LEU A 336 -11.83 8.65 18.95
C LEU A 336 -13.03 8.56 17.99
N ALA A 337 -14.25 8.71 18.51
CA ALA A 337 -15.48 8.68 17.73
C ALA A 337 -16.49 9.69 18.29
N PRO A 338 -16.40 10.98 17.93
CA PRO A 338 -17.28 12.04 18.47
C PRO A 338 -18.78 11.87 18.15
N ASP A 339 -19.09 11.09 17.13
CA ASP A 339 -20.47 10.77 16.72
C ASP A 339 -20.99 9.43 17.31
N SER A 340 -20.28 8.84 18.29
CA SER A 340 -20.70 7.62 18.97
C SER A 340 -21.79 7.91 20.01
N ALA A 341 -23.05 7.70 19.64
CA ALA A 341 -24.20 7.85 20.54
C ALA A 341 -24.07 6.97 21.80
N ASP A 342 -23.52 5.75 21.64
CA ASP A 342 -23.31 4.81 22.74
C ASP A 342 -22.27 5.32 23.75
N ALA A 343 -21.15 5.87 23.30
CA ALA A 343 -20.13 6.44 24.19
C ALA A 343 -20.69 7.61 25.02
N HIS A 344 -21.45 8.50 24.40
CA HIS A 344 -22.15 9.58 25.09
C HIS A 344 -23.19 9.06 26.09
N TYR A 345 -23.97 8.05 25.70
CA TYR A 345 -24.95 7.42 26.59
C TYR A 345 -24.28 6.81 27.82
N ARG A 346 -23.23 6.00 27.64
CA ARG A 346 -22.48 5.40 28.75
C ARG A 346 -21.85 6.47 29.66
N LEU A 347 -21.28 7.54 29.09
CA LEU A 347 -20.76 8.66 29.89
C LEU A 347 -21.85 9.38 30.69
N GLY A 348 -23.02 9.58 30.09
CA GLY A 348 -24.20 10.13 30.79
C GLY A 348 -24.63 9.26 31.97
N ARG A 349 -24.63 7.92 31.80
CA ARG A 349 -24.90 6.97 32.88
C ARG A 349 -23.88 7.05 34.02
N VAL A 350 -22.58 7.23 33.70
CA VAL A 350 -21.55 7.43 34.74
C VAL A 350 -21.81 8.73 35.52
N TYR A 351 -22.07 9.85 34.84
CA TYR A 351 -22.38 11.12 35.52
C TYR A 351 -23.65 11.04 36.37
N GLN A 352 -24.66 10.32 35.88
CA GLN A 352 -25.89 10.07 36.66
C GLN A 352 -25.55 9.30 37.95
N SER A 353 -24.74 8.27 37.89
CA SER A 353 -24.30 7.49 39.05
C SER A 353 -23.45 8.29 40.02
N MET A 354 -22.74 9.29 39.54
CA MET A 354 -21.99 10.28 40.38
C MET A 354 -22.89 11.38 40.97
N GLY A 355 -24.16 11.42 40.64
CA GLY A 355 -25.06 12.51 41.05
C GLY A 355 -24.89 13.83 40.29
N ASN A 356 -24.05 13.88 39.25
CA ASN A 356 -23.84 15.04 38.43
C ASN A 356 -24.92 15.16 37.34
N LYS A 357 -26.12 15.63 37.74
CA LYS A 357 -27.29 15.72 36.86
C LYS A 357 -27.06 16.57 35.61
N THR A 358 -26.38 17.71 35.74
CA THR A 358 -26.13 18.63 34.63
C THR A 358 -25.25 18.02 33.56
N ALA A 359 -24.15 17.33 33.96
CA ALA A 359 -23.29 16.63 33.03
C ALA A 359 -24.00 15.46 32.37
N ALA A 360 -24.80 14.70 33.14
CA ALA A 360 -25.59 13.57 32.61
C ALA A 360 -26.59 14.05 31.54
N GLU A 361 -27.35 15.09 31.80
CA GLU A 361 -28.32 15.68 30.88
C GLU A 361 -27.68 16.15 29.58
N LYS A 362 -26.50 16.75 29.66
CA LYS A 362 -25.71 17.16 28.47
C LYS A 362 -25.36 15.97 27.58
N GLU A 363 -24.84 14.90 28.16
CA GLU A 363 -24.44 13.72 27.40
C GLU A 363 -25.68 12.97 26.83
N PHE A 364 -26.77 12.87 27.57
CA PHE A 364 -28.02 12.30 27.05
C PHE A 364 -28.67 13.16 25.96
N ALA A 365 -28.54 14.48 26.02
CA ALA A 365 -28.99 15.36 24.95
C ALA A 365 -28.17 15.12 23.68
N LYS A 366 -26.84 14.95 23.80
CA LYS A 366 -25.98 14.61 22.66
C LYS A 366 -26.33 13.25 22.07
N THR A 367 -26.58 12.25 22.89
CA THR A 367 -27.07 10.93 22.44
C THR A 367 -28.33 11.06 21.58
N ARG A 368 -29.34 11.83 22.05
CA ARG A 368 -30.58 12.05 21.28
C ARG A 368 -30.35 12.77 19.96
N GLU A 369 -29.50 13.80 19.96
CA GLU A 369 -29.09 14.52 18.73
C GLU A 369 -28.51 13.56 17.68
N LEU A 370 -27.57 12.71 18.12
CA LEU A 370 -26.89 11.76 17.24
C LEU A 370 -27.85 10.71 16.67
N HIS A 371 -28.75 10.17 17.48
CA HIS A 371 -29.79 9.25 16.99
C HIS A 371 -30.72 9.91 15.97
N GLN A 372 -31.13 11.17 16.17
CA GLN A 372 -31.96 11.90 15.22
C GLN A 372 -31.23 12.18 13.89
N LYS A 373 -29.92 12.39 13.94
CA LYS A 373 -29.10 12.55 12.73
C LYS A 373 -29.03 11.25 11.92
N LEU A 374 -28.87 10.10 12.58
CA LEU A 374 -28.84 8.79 11.91
C LEU A 374 -30.18 8.43 11.24
N GLN A 375 -31.32 8.83 11.81
CA GLN A 375 -32.65 8.58 11.25
C GLN A 375 -32.97 9.43 10.00
N LYS A 376 -32.19 10.49 9.74
CA LYS A 376 -32.39 11.40 8.60
C LYS A 376 -31.48 11.08 7.40
N GLN A 377 -30.56 10.17 7.56
CA GLN A 377 -29.67 9.64 6.50
C GLN A 377 -30.25 8.37 5.89
#